data_0a1db4cadec2445b8d417c04965f76ac
#
_entry.id   0a1db4cadec2445b8d417c04965f76ac
#
_cell.length_a   1.000
_cell.length_b   1.000
_cell.length_c   1.000
_cell.angle_alpha   90.00
_cell.angle_beta   90.00
_cell.angle_gamma   90.00
#
_symmetry.space_group_name_H-M   'P 1'
#
loop_
_entity.id
_entity.type
_entity.pdbx_description
1 polymer ?
#
loop_
_entity_poly.entity_id
_entity_poly.type
_entity_poly.pdbx_seq_one_letter_code
_entity_poly.pdbx_strand_id
1 'polypeptide(L)'
;MPIERTKVVARTGRGGLSLIEEALPPLGPHDVLIDVHRSLVSPGTELGGGWAALRRERDDPKPLEMPRPIGYSNAGVVRSVGADVSKVSVGQRVAAVGAGYARHAVEAVVPENLVIPLPDAVTFEAGSFAMLAATALHAVRRTRVSLGEYSAVLGLGLVGQLTAALLRLSGTYVIGWDLLATRCRTAERMGIDATCAVSDADPVEATERFTGGAGLDNAVVAIAGEATSA
;
A
#
# COMPACT_ATOMS: atom_id res chain seq x y z
N MET A 1 3.17 26.29 -26.41
CA MET A 1 4.19 26.00 -25.39
C MET A 1 4.69 24.57 -25.60
N PRO A 2 5.97 24.26 -25.35
CA PRO A 2 6.42 22.87 -25.43
C PRO A 2 5.62 22.03 -24.41
N ILE A 3 5.22 20.83 -24.84
CA ILE A 3 4.53 19.87 -23.96
C ILE A 3 5.54 19.43 -22.92
N GLU A 4 5.27 19.73 -21.64
CA GLU A 4 6.09 19.29 -20.51
C GLU A 4 6.02 17.75 -20.42
N ARG A 5 7.17 17.10 -20.20
CA ARG A 5 7.29 15.62 -20.17
C ARG A 5 7.83 15.17 -18.84
N THR A 6 7.36 14.02 -18.40
CA THR A 6 7.84 13.36 -17.17
C THR A 6 8.36 11.96 -17.44
N LYS A 7 9.23 11.47 -16.58
CA LYS A 7 9.68 10.08 -16.59
C LYS A 7 8.81 9.25 -15.66
N VAL A 8 8.32 8.11 -16.15
CA VAL A 8 7.44 7.21 -15.39
C VAL A 8 7.87 5.76 -15.56
N VAL A 9 7.75 4.97 -14.51
CA VAL A 9 7.95 3.52 -14.58
C VAL A 9 6.73 2.88 -15.22
N ALA A 10 6.96 2.06 -16.24
CA ALA A 10 5.90 1.37 -16.97
C ALA A 10 6.21 -0.12 -17.15
N ARG A 11 5.16 -0.94 -17.17
CA ARG A 11 5.23 -2.34 -17.62
C ARG A 11 5.27 -2.37 -19.15
N THR A 12 6.18 -3.14 -19.70
CA THR A 12 6.35 -3.29 -21.15
C THR A 12 5.81 -4.61 -21.70
N GLY A 13 5.27 -5.47 -20.82
CA GLY A 13 4.99 -6.88 -21.13
C GLY A 13 6.25 -7.75 -20.98
N ARG A 14 6.10 -9.06 -21.15
CA ARG A 14 7.19 -10.03 -20.92
C ARG A 14 7.82 -9.97 -19.53
N GLY A 15 7.03 -9.55 -18.52
CA GLY A 15 7.51 -9.33 -17.15
C GLY A 15 8.51 -8.17 -17.01
N GLY A 16 8.67 -7.34 -18.05
CA GLY A 16 9.64 -6.24 -18.07
C GLY A 16 9.08 -4.93 -17.50
N LEU A 17 10.00 -4.15 -16.91
CA LEU A 17 9.77 -2.76 -16.52
C LEU A 17 10.72 -1.86 -17.32
N SER A 18 10.25 -0.68 -17.68
CA SER A 18 11.04 0.36 -18.32
C SER A 18 10.73 1.73 -17.71
N LEU A 19 11.73 2.59 -17.74
CA LEU A 19 11.52 4.01 -17.55
C LEU A 19 11.19 4.61 -18.93
N ILE A 20 9.99 5.18 -19.06
CA ILE A 20 9.54 5.84 -20.30
C ILE A 20 9.32 7.32 -20.06
N GLU A 21 9.34 8.11 -21.13
CA GLU A 21 8.93 9.52 -21.10
C GLU A 21 7.53 9.65 -21.68
N GLU A 22 6.64 10.33 -20.95
CA GLU A 22 5.31 10.68 -21.43
C GLU A 22 5.02 12.16 -21.25
N ALA A 23 4.04 12.67 -21.97
CA ALA A 23 3.55 14.04 -21.77
C ALA A 23 2.89 14.13 -20.40
N LEU A 24 3.20 15.17 -19.63
CA LEU A 24 2.42 15.52 -18.46
C LEU A 24 1.00 15.88 -18.89
N PRO A 25 -0.04 15.35 -18.23
CA PRO A 25 -1.40 15.82 -18.45
C PRO A 25 -1.49 17.34 -18.19
N PRO A 26 -2.35 18.07 -18.91
CA PRO A 26 -2.60 19.47 -18.59
C PRO A 26 -3.14 19.59 -17.17
N LEU A 27 -2.68 20.61 -16.43
CA LEU A 27 -3.16 20.91 -15.09
C LEU A 27 -4.59 21.45 -15.18
N GLY A 28 -5.54 20.66 -14.72
CA GLY A 28 -6.95 21.06 -14.61
C GLY A 28 -7.21 22.00 -13.42
N PRO A 29 -8.40 22.63 -13.36
CA PRO A 29 -8.71 23.61 -12.30
C PRO A 29 -8.67 23.02 -10.88
N HIS A 30 -8.92 21.72 -10.70
CA HIS A 30 -8.89 21.02 -9.41
C HIS A 30 -7.69 20.10 -9.24
N ASP A 31 -6.66 20.23 -10.08
CA ASP A 31 -5.50 19.35 -10.08
C ASP A 31 -4.29 19.99 -9.38
N VAL A 32 -3.44 19.13 -8.87
CA VAL A 32 -2.19 19.45 -8.18
C VAL A 32 -1.05 18.80 -8.94
N LEU A 33 -0.07 19.57 -9.37
CA LEU A 33 1.20 19.08 -9.91
C LEU A 33 2.18 18.89 -8.77
N ILE A 34 2.69 17.68 -8.62
CA ILE A 34 3.58 17.26 -7.53
C ILE A 34 4.94 16.85 -8.08
N ASP A 35 6.02 17.41 -7.52
CA ASP A 35 7.38 16.89 -7.64
C ASP A 35 7.50 15.69 -6.71
N VAL A 36 7.57 14.48 -7.27
CA VAL A 36 7.56 13.25 -6.50
C VAL A 36 8.94 12.93 -5.94
N HIS A 37 9.04 12.81 -4.63
CA HIS A 37 10.26 12.44 -3.93
C HIS A 37 10.36 10.94 -3.66
N ARG A 38 9.22 10.30 -3.32
CA ARG A 38 9.14 8.87 -3.02
C ARG A 38 7.82 8.30 -3.54
N SER A 39 7.87 7.05 -3.95
CA SER A 39 6.67 6.28 -4.28
C SER A 39 6.79 4.86 -3.73
N LEU A 40 5.68 4.27 -3.34
CA LEU A 40 5.64 2.93 -2.77
C LEU A 40 5.20 1.90 -3.80
N VAL A 41 6.02 0.88 -4.00
CA VAL A 41 5.65 -0.31 -4.79
C VAL A 41 4.76 -1.22 -3.94
N SER A 42 3.58 -1.55 -4.43
CA SER A 42 2.68 -2.53 -3.83
C SER A 42 2.76 -3.88 -4.56
N PRO A 43 3.55 -4.83 -4.07
CA PRO A 43 3.80 -6.07 -4.79
C PRO A 43 2.52 -6.87 -5.11
N GLY A 44 1.55 -6.89 -4.19
CA GLY A 44 0.30 -7.61 -4.38
C GLY A 44 -0.55 -7.08 -5.53
N THR A 45 -0.58 -5.77 -5.74
CA THR A 45 -1.39 -5.12 -6.77
C THR A 45 -0.61 -4.93 -8.07
N GLU A 46 0.61 -4.41 -7.99
CA GLU A 46 1.35 -3.96 -9.16
C GLU A 46 2.01 -5.10 -9.94
N LEU A 47 2.27 -6.21 -9.27
CA LEU A 47 2.76 -7.43 -9.92
C LEU A 47 1.62 -8.27 -10.55
N GLY A 48 0.41 -7.72 -10.65
CA GLY A 48 -0.70 -8.29 -11.42
C GLY A 48 -1.36 -9.52 -10.80
N GLY A 49 -1.69 -9.45 -9.51
CA GLY A 49 -2.36 -10.55 -8.81
C GLY A 49 -1.41 -11.56 -8.18
N GLY A 50 -0.19 -11.09 -7.89
CA GLY A 50 0.80 -11.85 -7.15
C GLY A 50 1.80 -12.61 -8.03
N TRP A 51 2.63 -13.41 -7.38
CA TRP A 51 3.72 -14.17 -8.00
C TRP A 51 3.28 -15.13 -9.12
N ALA A 52 2.03 -15.60 -9.09
CA ALA A 52 1.49 -16.48 -10.12
C ALA A 52 1.30 -15.75 -11.47
N ALA A 53 0.88 -14.49 -11.45
CA ALA A 53 0.75 -13.68 -12.66
C ALA A 53 2.12 -13.33 -13.26
N LEU A 54 3.10 -12.98 -12.41
CA LEU A 54 4.49 -12.77 -12.83
C LEU A 54 5.11 -14.02 -13.46
N ARG A 55 4.88 -15.19 -12.86
CA ARG A 55 5.36 -16.45 -13.43
C ARG A 55 4.73 -16.71 -14.78
N ARG A 56 3.40 -16.54 -14.93
CA ARG A 56 2.72 -16.69 -16.23
C ARG A 56 3.24 -15.70 -17.28
N GLU A 57 3.45 -14.44 -16.94
CA GLU A 57 4.05 -13.46 -17.85
C GLU A 57 5.49 -13.81 -18.23
N ARG A 58 6.26 -14.38 -17.30
CA ARG A 58 7.63 -14.84 -17.57
C ARG A 58 7.63 -16.07 -18.47
N ASP A 59 6.72 -17.02 -18.26
CA ASP A 59 6.68 -18.33 -18.93
C ASP A 59 5.95 -18.24 -20.30
N ASP A 60 4.99 -17.30 -20.47
CA ASP A 60 4.34 -16.96 -21.75
C ASP A 60 4.30 -15.43 -21.93
N PRO A 61 5.43 -14.82 -22.28
CA PRO A 61 5.55 -13.37 -22.35
C PRO A 61 4.84 -12.79 -23.56
N LYS A 62 3.68 -12.16 -23.35
CA LYS A 62 3.01 -11.35 -24.38
C LYS A 62 3.51 -9.90 -24.29
N PRO A 63 4.05 -9.34 -25.37
CA PRO A 63 4.37 -7.92 -25.39
C PRO A 63 3.07 -7.12 -25.23
N LEU A 64 3.10 -6.05 -24.43
CA LEU A 64 2.04 -5.07 -24.45
C LEU A 64 2.16 -4.25 -25.73
N GLU A 65 1.04 -3.95 -26.38
CA GLU A 65 1.03 -3.05 -27.55
C GLU A 65 1.59 -1.68 -27.21
N MET A 66 1.33 -1.21 -25.97
CA MET A 66 1.91 0.01 -25.41
C MET A 66 2.34 -0.21 -23.96
N PRO A 67 3.44 0.44 -23.51
CA PRO A 67 3.83 0.44 -22.11
C PRO A 67 2.70 0.97 -21.24
N ARG A 68 2.49 0.36 -20.05
CA ARG A 68 1.48 0.76 -19.09
C ARG A 68 2.15 1.34 -17.84
N PRO A 69 2.04 2.67 -17.60
CA PRO A 69 2.51 3.28 -16.37
C PRO A 69 1.90 2.63 -15.13
N ILE A 70 2.71 2.48 -14.08
CA ILE A 70 2.33 1.84 -12.81
C ILE A 70 2.55 2.78 -11.62
N GLY A 71 2.02 2.37 -10.47
CA GLY A 71 2.05 3.12 -9.24
C GLY A 71 0.71 3.77 -8.91
N TYR A 72 0.48 3.96 -7.61
CA TYR A 72 -0.77 4.56 -7.12
C TYR A 72 -0.63 5.18 -5.71
N SER A 73 0.60 5.33 -5.22
CA SER A 73 0.90 5.95 -3.93
C SER A 73 2.28 6.60 -3.97
N ASN A 74 2.32 7.92 -3.77
CA ASN A 74 3.56 8.68 -3.74
C ASN A 74 3.50 9.84 -2.73
N ALA A 75 4.65 10.48 -2.50
CA ALA A 75 4.77 11.66 -1.67
C ALA A 75 5.82 12.60 -2.26
N GLY A 76 5.60 13.88 -2.11
CA GLY A 76 6.46 14.92 -2.69
C GLY A 76 6.06 16.33 -2.27
N VAL A 77 6.41 17.28 -3.12
CA VAL A 77 6.15 18.71 -2.90
C VAL A 77 5.27 19.25 -4.02
N VAL A 78 4.29 20.06 -3.67
CA VAL A 78 3.42 20.73 -4.64
C VAL A 78 4.23 21.75 -5.44
N ARG A 79 4.29 21.57 -6.77
CA ARG A 79 4.94 22.51 -7.70
C ARG A 79 3.96 23.58 -8.20
N SER A 80 2.74 23.16 -8.53
CA SER A 80 1.69 24.05 -9.04
C SER A 80 0.32 23.53 -8.67
N VAL A 81 -0.67 24.42 -8.64
CA VAL A 81 -2.07 24.09 -8.34
C VAL A 81 -2.99 24.69 -9.38
N GLY A 82 -4.09 24.01 -9.69
CA GLY A 82 -5.16 24.53 -10.51
C GLY A 82 -5.92 25.67 -9.81
N ALA A 83 -6.68 26.45 -10.58
CA ALA A 83 -7.32 27.68 -10.10
C ALA A 83 -8.33 27.47 -8.95
N ASP A 84 -8.95 26.29 -8.88
CA ASP A 84 -9.99 25.96 -7.91
C ASP A 84 -9.48 25.04 -6.77
N VAL A 85 -8.18 24.79 -6.71
CA VAL A 85 -7.56 24.03 -5.61
C VAL A 85 -7.56 24.86 -4.34
N SER A 86 -8.02 24.29 -3.23
CA SER A 86 -8.20 24.97 -1.94
C SER A 86 -7.54 24.28 -0.75
N LYS A 87 -7.23 22.98 -0.85
CA LYS A 87 -6.75 22.17 0.30
C LYS A 87 -5.24 22.19 0.47
N VAL A 88 -4.50 22.49 -0.60
CA VAL A 88 -3.05 22.49 -0.62
C VAL A 88 -2.52 23.71 -1.38
N SER A 89 -1.27 24.07 -1.14
CA SER A 89 -0.61 25.22 -1.77
C SER A 89 0.79 24.85 -2.31
N VAL A 90 1.30 25.68 -3.22
CA VAL A 90 2.66 25.52 -3.77
C VAL A 90 3.70 25.50 -2.66
N GLY A 91 4.66 24.59 -2.76
CA GLY A 91 5.71 24.36 -1.77
C GLY A 91 5.30 23.44 -0.62
N GLN A 92 4.02 23.08 -0.50
CA GLN A 92 3.55 22.22 0.57
C GLN A 92 3.97 20.75 0.35
N ARG A 93 4.39 20.09 1.42
CA ARG A 93 4.65 18.65 1.45
C ARG A 93 3.33 17.88 1.45
N VAL A 94 3.22 16.88 0.60
CA VAL A 94 1.98 16.12 0.40
C VAL A 94 2.24 14.63 0.21
N ALA A 95 1.22 13.83 0.53
CA ALA A 95 1.09 12.47 0.02
C ALA A 95 -0.08 12.41 -0.95
N ALA A 96 0.07 11.63 -2.01
CA ALA A 96 -0.94 11.45 -3.03
C ALA A 96 -1.24 9.96 -3.28
N VAL A 97 -2.49 9.68 -3.61
CA VAL A 97 -2.99 8.33 -3.84
C VAL A 97 -3.81 8.26 -5.12
N GLY A 98 -4.02 7.08 -5.65
CA GLY A 98 -4.92 6.85 -6.79
C GLY A 98 -4.23 6.21 -7.99
N ALA A 99 -4.81 5.09 -8.46
CA ALA A 99 -4.36 4.42 -9.67
C ALA A 99 -4.55 5.32 -10.89
N GLY A 100 -3.51 5.41 -11.73
CA GLY A 100 -3.49 6.31 -12.89
C GLY A 100 -3.03 7.75 -12.57
N TYR A 101 -2.99 8.16 -11.30
CA TYR A 101 -2.60 9.50 -10.84
C TYR A 101 -1.28 9.49 -10.07
N ALA A 102 -1.25 8.93 -8.88
CA ALA A 102 -0.06 8.92 -8.01
C ALA A 102 0.94 7.82 -8.42
N ARG A 103 1.43 7.89 -9.66
CA ARG A 103 2.30 6.90 -10.30
C ARG A 103 3.74 6.95 -9.79
N HIS A 104 4.54 5.94 -10.15
CA HIS A 104 5.99 5.96 -9.99
C HIS A 104 6.60 6.86 -11.08
N ALA A 105 6.59 8.15 -10.87
CA ALA A 105 6.99 9.18 -11.80
C ALA A 105 7.87 10.23 -11.14
N VAL A 106 8.53 11.06 -11.92
CA VAL A 106 9.27 12.23 -11.41
C VAL A 106 8.29 13.33 -11.04
N GLU A 107 7.27 13.54 -11.88
CA GLU A 107 6.16 14.45 -11.63
C GLU A 107 4.81 13.74 -11.80
N ALA A 108 3.81 14.16 -11.02
CA ALA A 108 2.47 13.62 -11.09
C ALA A 108 1.41 14.74 -11.04
N VAL A 109 0.44 14.68 -11.95
CA VAL A 109 -0.77 15.52 -11.88
C VAL A 109 -1.86 14.70 -11.21
N VAL A 110 -2.35 15.17 -10.08
CA VAL A 110 -3.26 14.43 -9.21
C VAL A 110 -4.44 15.31 -8.81
N PRO A 111 -5.70 14.84 -8.91
CA PRO A 111 -6.85 15.57 -8.39
C PRO A 111 -6.71 15.90 -6.89
N GLU A 112 -7.09 17.11 -6.48
CA GLU A 112 -6.97 17.60 -5.10
C GLU A 112 -7.56 16.65 -4.04
N ASN A 113 -8.66 15.97 -4.37
CA ASN A 113 -9.33 15.03 -3.46
C ASN A 113 -8.53 13.74 -3.19
N LEU A 114 -7.46 13.50 -3.94
CA LEU A 114 -6.53 12.39 -3.79
C LEU A 114 -5.19 12.82 -3.17
N VAL A 115 -5.09 14.07 -2.73
CA VAL A 115 -3.90 14.67 -2.15
C VAL A 115 -4.18 15.09 -0.70
N ILE A 116 -3.25 14.78 0.21
CA ILE A 116 -3.33 15.20 1.60
C ILE A 116 -2.03 15.90 2.03
N PRO A 117 -2.12 16.98 2.85
CA PRO A 117 -0.95 17.58 3.48
C PRO A 117 -0.18 16.55 4.30
N LEU A 118 1.16 16.57 4.19
CA LEU A 118 2.04 15.72 4.96
C LEU A 118 2.62 16.52 6.13
N PRO A 119 2.41 16.10 7.40
CA PRO A 119 3.00 16.77 8.56
C PRO A 119 4.53 16.81 8.47
N ASP A 120 5.17 17.85 9.01
CA ASP A 120 6.62 18.02 8.94
C ASP A 120 7.41 16.88 9.55
N ALA A 121 6.88 16.26 10.61
CA ALA A 121 7.48 15.10 11.28
C ALA A 121 7.43 13.81 10.46
N VAL A 122 6.61 13.75 9.39
CA VAL A 122 6.46 12.57 8.55
C VAL A 122 7.39 12.68 7.34
N THR A 123 8.26 11.70 7.14
CA THR A 123 9.16 11.67 5.97
C THR A 123 8.39 11.36 4.67
N PHE A 124 8.97 11.66 3.50
CA PHE A 124 8.35 11.27 2.23
C PHE A 124 8.29 9.75 2.06
N GLU A 125 9.26 9.02 2.63
CA GLU A 125 9.24 7.56 2.70
C GLU A 125 7.98 7.07 3.41
N ALA A 126 7.70 7.57 4.62
CA ALA A 126 6.50 7.22 5.38
C ALA A 126 5.22 7.71 4.67
N GLY A 127 5.23 8.93 4.12
CA GLY A 127 4.11 9.48 3.35
C GLY A 127 3.74 8.66 2.13
N SER A 128 4.70 8.02 1.47
CA SER A 128 4.44 7.15 0.32
C SER A 128 3.59 5.91 0.65
N PHE A 129 3.47 5.53 1.94
CA PHE A 129 2.59 4.45 2.41
C PHE A 129 1.12 4.88 2.55
N ALA A 130 0.76 6.13 2.31
CA ALA A 130 -0.58 6.68 2.59
C ALA A 130 -1.72 5.82 2.04
N MET A 131 -1.62 5.31 0.81
CA MET A 131 -2.65 4.46 0.22
C MET A 131 -2.82 3.12 0.96
N LEU A 132 -1.71 2.44 1.29
CA LEU A 132 -1.76 1.17 2.00
C LEU A 132 -2.20 1.36 3.45
N ALA A 133 -1.79 2.45 4.09
CA ALA A 133 -2.24 2.81 5.43
C ALA A 133 -3.75 3.12 5.46
N ALA A 134 -4.27 3.82 4.45
CA ALA A 134 -5.71 4.05 4.32
C ALA A 134 -6.49 2.75 4.12
N THR A 135 -5.96 1.81 3.34
CA THR A 135 -6.54 0.47 3.15
C THR A 135 -6.58 -0.31 4.46
N ALA A 136 -5.47 -0.32 5.20
CA ALA A 136 -5.38 -0.97 6.52
C ALA A 136 -6.35 -0.33 7.53
N LEU A 137 -6.41 1.01 7.58
CA LEU A 137 -7.35 1.73 8.45
C LEU A 137 -8.80 1.43 8.09
N HIS A 138 -9.12 1.31 6.79
CA HIS A 138 -10.47 0.91 6.36
C HIS A 138 -10.82 -0.48 6.87
N ALA A 139 -9.90 -1.44 6.77
CA ALA A 139 -10.09 -2.80 7.31
C ALA A 139 -10.39 -2.74 8.83
N VAL A 140 -9.56 -2.04 9.61
CA VAL A 140 -9.75 -1.88 11.07
C VAL A 140 -11.11 -1.24 11.40
N ARG A 141 -11.55 -0.20 10.67
CA ARG A 141 -12.88 0.40 10.86
C ARG A 141 -14.03 -0.57 10.56
N ARG A 142 -13.82 -1.52 9.65
CA ARG A 142 -14.83 -2.54 9.31
C ARG A 142 -14.96 -3.62 10.37
N THR A 143 -13.90 -3.93 11.13
CA THR A 143 -13.96 -4.90 12.23
C THR A 143 -14.76 -4.39 13.43
N ARG A 144 -14.90 -3.06 13.60
CA ARG A 144 -15.60 -2.42 14.72
C ARG A 144 -15.07 -2.88 16.09
N VAL A 145 -13.76 -3.03 16.18
CA VAL A 145 -13.10 -3.51 17.40
C VAL A 145 -13.37 -2.63 18.62
N SER A 146 -13.40 -3.27 19.77
CA SER A 146 -13.49 -2.64 21.08
C SER A 146 -12.19 -2.84 21.87
N LEU A 147 -11.97 -1.99 22.86
CA LEU A 147 -10.82 -2.09 23.77
C LEU A 147 -10.77 -3.45 24.47
N GLY A 148 -9.62 -4.11 24.45
CA GLY A 148 -9.39 -5.39 25.13
C GLY A 148 -9.79 -6.63 24.33
N GLU A 149 -10.38 -6.49 23.14
CA GLU A 149 -10.67 -7.62 22.26
C GLU A 149 -9.42 -8.28 21.69
N TYR A 150 -9.52 -9.56 21.32
CA TYR A 150 -8.50 -10.33 20.64
C TYR A 150 -8.72 -10.33 19.13
N SER A 151 -7.74 -9.87 18.39
CA SER A 151 -7.79 -9.74 16.93
C SER A 151 -6.70 -10.59 16.27
N ALA A 152 -7.04 -11.27 15.16
CA ALA A 152 -6.04 -11.91 14.31
C ALA A 152 -5.82 -11.16 13.00
N VAL A 153 -4.59 -11.18 12.47
CA VAL A 153 -4.27 -10.74 11.12
C VAL A 153 -3.63 -11.89 10.35
N LEU A 154 -4.33 -12.36 9.32
CA LEU A 154 -3.89 -13.45 8.46
C LEU A 154 -3.13 -12.86 7.26
N GLY A 155 -1.82 -13.08 7.21
CA GLY A 155 -0.91 -12.51 6.24
C GLY A 155 -0.26 -11.21 6.73
N LEU A 156 1.04 -11.29 7.02
CA LEU A 156 1.86 -10.19 7.52
C LEU A 156 2.71 -9.55 6.40
N GLY A 157 2.09 -9.35 5.22
CA GLY A 157 2.61 -8.48 4.18
C GLY A 157 2.48 -7.00 4.57
N LEU A 158 2.72 -6.06 3.65
CA LEU A 158 2.67 -4.62 3.95
C LEU A 158 1.32 -4.19 4.57
N VAL A 159 0.21 -4.59 3.95
CA VAL A 159 -1.13 -4.24 4.46
C VAL A 159 -1.40 -4.91 5.80
N GLY A 160 -1.04 -6.20 5.94
CA GLY A 160 -1.26 -6.94 7.18
C GLY A 160 -0.49 -6.36 8.36
N GLN A 161 0.78 -5.98 8.18
CA GLN A 161 1.57 -5.32 9.23
C GLN A 161 0.99 -3.96 9.64
N LEU A 162 0.57 -3.14 8.67
CA LEU A 162 -0.10 -1.87 8.95
C LEU A 162 -1.44 -2.08 9.68
N THR A 163 -2.21 -3.11 9.27
CA THR A 163 -3.47 -3.48 9.93
C THR A 163 -3.23 -3.91 11.38
N ALA A 164 -2.23 -4.78 11.62
CA ALA A 164 -1.88 -5.25 12.95
C ALA A 164 -1.46 -4.09 13.88
N ALA A 165 -0.62 -3.19 13.37
CA ALA A 165 -0.22 -1.99 14.12
C ALA A 165 -1.43 -1.09 14.46
N LEU A 166 -2.35 -0.88 13.51
CA LEU A 166 -3.54 -0.06 13.74
C LEU A 166 -4.53 -0.72 14.72
N LEU A 167 -4.71 -2.05 14.66
CA LEU A 167 -5.50 -2.81 15.64
C LEU A 167 -4.92 -2.64 17.04
N ARG A 168 -3.60 -2.78 17.18
CA ARG A 168 -2.90 -2.54 18.45
C ARG A 168 -3.15 -1.12 18.98
N LEU A 169 -3.01 -0.12 18.12
CA LEU A 169 -3.29 1.29 18.48
C LEU A 169 -4.77 1.51 18.83
N SER A 170 -5.67 0.68 18.36
CA SER A 170 -7.09 0.70 18.72
C SER A 170 -7.38 0.01 20.06
N GLY A 171 -6.35 -0.52 20.74
CA GLY A 171 -6.45 -1.11 22.07
C GLY A 171 -6.83 -2.57 22.09
N THR A 172 -6.68 -3.30 20.97
CA THR A 172 -6.88 -4.74 20.92
C THR A 172 -5.57 -5.49 21.17
N TYR A 173 -5.66 -6.75 21.62
CA TYR A 173 -4.56 -7.70 21.62
C TYR A 173 -4.47 -8.34 20.23
N VAL A 174 -3.28 -8.37 19.61
CA VAL A 174 -3.13 -8.79 18.21
C VAL A 174 -2.20 -9.96 18.04
N ILE A 175 -2.69 -11.04 17.41
CA ILE A 175 -1.87 -12.12 16.87
C ILE A 175 -1.80 -12.05 15.34
N GLY A 176 -0.61 -12.20 14.77
CA GLY A 176 -0.41 -12.22 13.32
C GLY A 176 0.03 -13.59 12.82
N TRP A 177 -0.52 -14.05 11.69
CA TRP A 177 -0.15 -15.33 11.06
C TRP A 177 0.44 -15.09 9.68
N ASP A 178 1.57 -15.73 9.38
CA ASP A 178 2.17 -15.73 8.02
C ASP A 178 2.91 -17.04 7.79
N LEU A 179 3.06 -17.43 6.52
CA LEU A 179 3.88 -18.58 6.13
C LEU A 179 5.38 -18.29 6.32
N LEU A 180 5.78 -17.02 6.30
CA LEU A 180 7.17 -16.60 6.36
C LEU A 180 7.54 -16.08 7.75
N ALA A 181 8.34 -16.85 8.50
CA ALA A 181 8.85 -16.46 9.81
C ALA A 181 9.57 -15.08 9.80
N THR A 182 10.14 -14.67 8.67
CA THR A 182 10.74 -13.33 8.53
C THR A 182 9.73 -12.20 8.67
N ARG A 183 8.49 -12.38 8.18
CA ARG A 183 7.41 -11.40 8.32
C ARG A 183 6.87 -11.37 9.75
N CYS A 184 6.76 -12.54 10.40
CA CYS A 184 6.43 -12.63 11.82
C CYS A 184 7.41 -11.81 12.66
N ARG A 185 8.72 -12.04 12.51
CA ARG A 185 9.76 -11.25 13.21
C ARG A 185 9.68 -9.74 12.93
N THR A 186 9.27 -9.35 11.73
CA THR A 186 9.09 -7.91 11.42
C THR A 186 7.89 -7.34 12.18
N ALA A 187 6.79 -8.07 12.21
CA ALA A 187 5.58 -7.67 12.94
C ALA A 187 5.84 -7.57 14.45
N GLU A 188 6.60 -8.50 15.05
CA GLU A 188 7.03 -8.44 16.45
C GLU A 188 7.85 -7.17 16.75
N ARG A 189 8.79 -6.81 15.85
CA ARG A 189 9.55 -5.56 15.98
C ARG A 189 8.68 -4.31 15.87
N MET A 190 7.53 -4.40 15.18
CA MET A 190 6.52 -3.34 15.11
C MET A 190 5.59 -3.32 16.34
N GLY A 191 5.78 -4.25 17.29
CA GLY A 191 5.12 -4.25 18.60
C GLY A 191 3.76 -4.93 18.64
N ILE A 192 3.47 -5.88 17.74
CA ILE A 192 2.28 -6.74 17.92
C ILE A 192 2.53 -7.77 19.02
N ASP A 193 1.45 -8.26 19.64
CA ASP A 193 1.55 -9.04 20.89
C ASP A 193 2.05 -10.46 20.67
N ALA A 194 1.67 -11.10 19.55
CA ALA A 194 2.08 -12.46 19.21
C ALA A 194 2.13 -12.67 17.69
N THR A 195 2.90 -13.65 17.28
CA THR A 195 2.92 -14.15 15.89
C THR A 195 2.92 -15.67 15.84
N CYS A 196 2.46 -16.22 14.71
CA CYS A 196 2.58 -17.63 14.38
C CYS A 196 3.10 -17.77 12.94
N ALA A 197 4.26 -18.39 12.78
CA ALA A 197 4.73 -18.87 11.49
C ALA A 197 4.02 -20.19 11.20
N VAL A 198 3.04 -20.16 10.30
CA VAL A 198 2.14 -21.32 10.04
C VAL A 198 2.88 -22.52 9.44
N SER A 199 4.08 -22.31 8.87
CA SER A 199 4.97 -23.39 8.45
C SER A 199 5.57 -24.19 9.62
N ASP A 200 5.65 -23.59 10.81
CA ASP A 200 6.42 -24.11 11.93
C ASP A 200 5.53 -24.49 13.13
N ALA A 201 4.30 -23.97 13.20
CA ALA A 201 3.38 -24.15 14.32
C ALA A 201 1.91 -24.14 13.87
N ASP A 202 1.07 -24.82 14.64
CA ASP A 202 -0.39 -24.78 14.44
C ASP A 202 -0.96 -23.42 14.87
N PRO A 203 -1.61 -22.68 13.96
CA PRO A 203 -2.18 -21.37 14.27
C PRO A 203 -3.34 -21.43 15.27
N VAL A 204 -4.08 -22.56 15.35
CA VAL A 204 -5.17 -22.74 16.31
C VAL A 204 -4.60 -22.85 17.71
N GLU A 205 -3.62 -23.74 17.94
CA GLU A 205 -2.95 -23.87 19.23
C GLU A 205 -2.23 -22.58 19.65
N ALA A 206 -1.60 -21.87 18.70
CA ALA A 206 -0.97 -20.58 18.99
C ALA A 206 -1.99 -19.55 19.46
N THR A 207 -3.17 -19.54 18.85
CA THR A 207 -4.27 -18.64 19.21
C THR A 207 -4.88 -19.00 20.57
N GLU A 208 -5.10 -20.26 20.85
CA GLU A 208 -5.61 -20.72 22.15
C GLU A 208 -4.67 -20.31 23.28
N ARG A 209 -3.36 -20.50 23.11
CA ARG A 209 -2.36 -20.04 24.07
C ARG A 209 -2.37 -18.52 24.25
N PHE A 210 -2.46 -17.78 23.15
CA PHE A 210 -2.46 -16.32 23.15
C PHE A 210 -3.68 -15.73 23.86
N THR A 211 -4.85 -16.30 23.63
CA THR A 211 -6.13 -15.81 24.20
C THR A 211 -6.49 -16.45 25.56
N GLY A 212 -5.66 -17.40 26.04
CA GLY A 212 -5.99 -18.19 27.25
C GLY A 212 -7.27 -19.03 27.08
N GLY A 213 -7.58 -19.44 25.85
CA GLY A 213 -8.78 -20.21 25.53
C GLY A 213 -10.04 -19.38 25.26
N ALA A 214 -9.97 -18.03 25.36
CA ALA A 214 -11.13 -17.16 25.09
C ALA A 214 -11.52 -17.10 23.60
N GLY A 215 -10.56 -17.39 22.70
CA GLY A 215 -10.77 -17.27 21.26
C GLY A 215 -10.58 -15.85 20.74
N LEU A 216 -10.86 -15.64 19.45
CA LEU A 216 -10.75 -14.37 18.76
C LEU A 216 -12.11 -13.70 18.62
N ASP A 217 -12.17 -12.40 18.87
CA ASP A 217 -13.36 -11.57 18.62
C ASP A 217 -13.48 -11.21 17.13
N ASN A 218 -12.36 -11.04 16.45
CA ASN A 218 -12.34 -10.68 15.03
C ASN A 218 -11.04 -11.14 14.34
N ALA A 219 -11.10 -11.18 13.00
CA ALA A 219 -9.94 -11.49 12.16
C ALA A 219 -9.96 -10.65 10.87
N VAL A 220 -8.78 -10.22 10.43
CA VAL A 220 -8.58 -9.54 9.14
C VAL A 220 -7.71 -10.41 8.25
N VAL A 221 -8.23 -10.73 7.06
CA VAL A 221 -7.50 -11.48 6.04
C VAL A 221 -6.80 -10.51 5.10
N ALA A 222 -5.46 -10.50 5.11
CA ALA A 222 -4.59 -9.65 4.29
C ALA A 222 -3.66 -10.48 3.39
N ILE A 223 -4.17 -11.61 2.90
CA ILE A 223 -3.46 -12.55 2.02
C ILE A 223 -3.75 -12.19 0.57
N ALA A 224 -2.70 -12.10 -0.26
CA ALA A 224 -2.83 -12.05 -1.72
C ALA A 224 -2.62 -13.47 -2.26
N GLY A 225 -3.64 -14.05 -2.88
CA GLY A 225 -3.58 -15.38 -3.49
C GLY A 225 -4.97 -15.89 -3.83
N GLU A 226 -5.05 -16.89 -4.71
CA GLU A 226 -6.26 -17.69 -4.86
C GLU A 226 -6.50 -18.39 -3.51
N ALA A 227 -7.66 -18.16 -2.89
CA ALA A 227 -8.11 -18.99 -1.81
C ALA A 227 -8.34 -20.40 -2.39
N THR A 228 -7.30 -21.22 -2.37
CA THR A 228 -7.49 -22.65 -2.58
C THR A 228 -8.30 -23.14 -1.38
N SER A 229 -9.57 -23.43 -1.65
CA SER A 229 -10.41 -24.21 -0.76
C SER A 229 -9.66 -25.52 -0.42
N ALA A 230 -9.13 -25.59 0.78
CA ALA A 230 -8.74 -26.84 1.39
C ALA A 230 -9.96 -27.41 2.10
#